data_1f3436e0fa4d691e18d010a8165e0f8a
#
_entry.id   1f3436e0fa4d691e18d010a8165e0f8a
#
_cell.length_a   1.000
_cell.length_b   1.000
_cell.length_c   1.000
_cell.angle_alpha   90.00
_cell.angle_beta   90.00
_cell.angle_gamma   90.00
#
_symmetry.space_group_name_H-M   'P 1'
#
loop_
_entity.id
_entity.type
_entity.pdbx_description
1 polymer ?
#
loop_
_entity_poly.entity_id
_entity_poly.type
_entity_poly.pdbx_seq_one_letter_code
_entity_poly.pdbx_strand_id
1 'polypeptide(L)'
;SSAASDVYKRQGYGRTAITDGDKSITEITCHARGAHFLNPEVRTVIDIGGQDSKVIRLDENGAVANFVMNDKCAAGTGRFLEMMARTMEMDLDQMSEAGLTYKEDITISSMCTVFAESEVVSLIAQNKETDDIVHGLNKAVASKTAALAKRVGGEERYMMTGGVSKNKGLVKTLEEKLGTTLVISDKAQLCGALGAALFAMDMVQK
;
A
#
# COMPACT_ATOMS: atom_id res chain seq x y z
N SER A 1 11.31 -30.69 -2.83
CA SER A 1 10.55 -31.74 -3.51
C SER A 1 9.90 -31.20 -4.77
N SER A 2 10.03 -31.92 -5.90
CA SER A 2 9.58 -31.49 -7.22
C SER A 2 8.07 -31.24 -7.32
N ALA A 3 7.24 -31.91 -6.54
CA ALA A 3 5.78 -31.81 -6.60
C ALA A 3 5.21 -30.42 -6.23
N ALA A 4 5.89 -29.64 -5.39
CA ALA A 4 5.44 -28.30 -5.04
C ALA A 4 5.73 -27.26 -6.14
N SER A 5 6.65 -27.53 -7.06
CA SER A 5 6.98 -26.64 -8.18
C SER A 5 5.96 -26.71 -9.33
N ASP A 6 5.11 -27.73 -9.37
CA ASP A 6 4.17 -27.98 -10.46
C ASP A 6 2.78 -27.33 -10.23
N VAL A 7 2.55 -26.74 -9.05
CA VAL A 7 1.27 -26.08 -8.72
C VAL A 7 1.42 -24.56 -8.79
N TYR A 8 0.81 -23.94 -9.78
CA TYR A 8 0.86 -22.49 -10.01
C TYR A 8 -0.42 -21.81 -9.51
N LYS A 9 -0.24 -20.79 -8.66
CA LYS A 9 -1.31 -19.89 -8.22
C LYS A 9 -1.13 -18.51 -8.83
N ARG A 10 -2.23 -17.90 -9.24
CA ARG A 10 -2.30 -16.60 -9.89
C ARG A 10 -3.07 -15.61 -9.04
N GLN A 11 -2.58 -14.39 -8.95
CA GLN A 11 -3.26 -13.28 -8.27
C GLN A 11 -2.94 -11.94 -8.95
N GLY A 12 -3.65 -10.85 -8.56
CA GLY A 12 -3.46 -9.53 -9.11
C GLY A 12 -4.06 -9.34 -10.51
N TYR A 13 -3.73 -8.23 -11.15
CA TYR A 13 -4.27 -7.86 -12.47
C TYR A 13 -3.88 -8.84 -13.59
N GLY A 14 -2.70 -9.44 -13.52
CA GLY A 14 -2.20 -10.38 -14.51
C GLY A 14 -2.80 -11.79 -14.43
N ARG A 15 -3.64 -12.11 -13.44
CA ARG A 15 -4.14 -13.47 -13.21
C ARG A 15 -4.93 -14.08 -14.37
N THR A 16 -5.56 -13.25 -15.20
CA THR A 16 -6.34 -13.68 -16.37
C THR A 16 -5.50 -13.85 -17.63
N ALA A 17 -4.33 -13.22 -17.68
CA ALA A 17 -3.41 -13.31 -18.82
C ALA A 17 -2.54 -14.57 -18.81
N ILE A 18 -2.41 -15.22 -17.66
CA ILE A 18 -1.67 -16.48 -17.51
C ILE A 18 -2.64 -17.65 -17.58
N THR A 19 -2.51 -18.53 -18.59
CA THR A 19 -3.43 -19.65 -18.84
C THR A 19 -3.06 -20.92 -18.08
N ASP A 20 -1.79 -21.09 -17.71
CA ASP A 20 -1.21 -22.34 -17.20
C ASP A 20 -1.29 -22.49 -15.66
N GLY A 21 -2.25 -21.86 -15.00
CA GLY A 21 -2.40 -21.96 -13.55
C GLY A 21 -3.54 -22.88 -13.16
N ASP A 22 -3.32 -23.77 -12.17
CA ASP A 22 -4.32 -24.72 -11.67
C ASP A 22 -5.52 -24.07 -11.00
N LYS A 23 -5.31 -22.94 -10.32
CA LYS A 23 -6.39 -22.22 -9.64
C LYS A 23 -6.10 -20.72 -9.56
N SER A 24 -7.11 -19.92 -9.81
CA SER A 24 -7.07 -18.47 -9.56
C SER A 24 -7.57 -18.15 -8.15
N ILE A 25 -6.80 -17.38 -7.39
CA ILE A 25 -7.16 -16.89 -6.05
C ILE A 25 -7.15 -15.36 -6.09
N THR A 26 -8.05 -14.71 -5.33
CA THR A 26 -8.10 -13.26 -5.31
C THR A 26 -6.85 -12.68 -4.63
N GLU A 27 -6.40 -11.53 -5.12
CA GLU A 27 -5.27 -10.81 -4.56
C GLU A 27 -5.48 -10.49 -3.07
N ILE A 28 -6.69 -10.08 -2.70
CA ILE A 28 -7.07 -9.79 -1.31
C ILE A 28 -6.83 -11.00 -0.40
N THR A 29 -7.27 -12.18 -0.83
CA THR A 29 -7.07 -13.43 -0.09
C THR A 29 -5.60 -13.79 0.02
N CYS A 30 -4.82 -13.57 -1.04
CA CYS A 30 -3.37 -13.81 -1.02
C CYS A 30 -2.65 -12.84 -0.07
N HIS A 31 -2.98 -11.54 -0.09
CA HIS A 31 -2.40 -10.57 0.85
C HIS A 31 -2.73 -10.93 2.31
N ALA A 32 -3.98 -11.31 2.59
CA ALA A 32 -4.39 -11.77 3.92
C ALA A 32 -3.55 -12.94 4.41
N ARG A 33 -3.42 -13.99 3.58
CA ARG A 33 -2.65 -15.21 3.91
C ARG A 33 -1.16 -14.91 4.09
N GLY A 34 -0.58 -14.09 3.21
CA GLY A 34 0.82 -13.69 3.28
C GLY A 34 1.12 -12.85 4.51
N ALA A 35 0.28 -11.86 4.81
CA ALA A 35 0.44 -10.99 5.97
C ALA A 35 0.33 -11.77 7.29
N HIS A 36 -0.68 -12.64 7.42
CA HIS A 36 -0.85 -13.48 8.61
C HIS A 36 0.32 -14.47 8.80
N PHE A 37 0.89 -14.99 7.71
CA PHE A 37 2.09 -15.83 7.78
C PHE A 37 3.31 -15.05 8.26
N LEU A 38 3.50 -13.81 7.79
CA LEU A 38 4.61 -12.94 8.21
C LEU A 38 4.46 -12.44 9.65
N ASN A 39 3.22 -12.19 10.07
CA ASN A 39 2.89 -11.79 11.43
C ASN A 39 1.50 -12.31 11.82
N PRO A 40 1.41 -13.41 12.61
CA PRO A 40 0.13 -14.00 13.02
C PRO A 40 -0.76 -13.07 13.87
N GLU A 41 -0.18 -12.04 14.44
CA GLU A 41 -0.93 -11.07 15.25
C GLU A 41 -1.61 -9.97 14.43
N VAL A 42 -1.32 -9.85 13.12
CA VAL A 42 -1.92 -8.82 12.28
C VAL A 42 -3.44 -8.95 12.23
N ARG A 43 -4.12 -7.80 12.33
CA ARG A 43 -5.58 -7.70 12.22
C ARG A 43 -6.02 -6.82 11.06
N THR A 44 -5.17 -5.88 10.65
CA THR A 44 -5.46 -5.00 9.52
C THR A 44 -4.24 -4.91 8.61
N VAL A 45 -4.43 -5.21 7.34
CA VAL A 45 -3.41 -5.06 6.29
C VAL A 45 -3.75 -3.82 5.48
N ILE A 46 -2.80 -2.90 5.36
CA ILE A 46 -2.84 -1.75 4.47
C ILE A 46 -1.90 -2.05 3.31
N ASP A 47 -2.44 -2.29 2.13
CA ASP A 47 -1.66 -2.52 0.93
C ASP A 47 -1.77 -1.32 -0.01
N ILE A 48 -0.63 -0.66 -0.28
CA ILE A 48 -0.56 0.43 -1.24
C ILE A 48 0.37 0.02 -2.37
N GLY A 49 -0.26 -0.37 -3.47
CA GLY A 49 0.40 -0.75 -4.71
C GLY A 49 0.65 0.44 -5.64
N GLY A 50 1.13 0.12 -6.85
CA GLY A 50 1.34 1.13 -7.90
C GLY A 50 0.03 1.72 -8.43
N GLN A 51 -1.01 0.92 -8.60
CA GLN A 51 -2.26 1.32 -9.27
C GLN A 51 -3.49 1.33 -8.37
N ASP A 52 -3.43 0.64 -7.26
CA ASP A 52 -4.52 0.52 -6.30
C ASP A 52 -4.03 0.64 -4.87
N SER A 53 -4.96 0.84 -3.96
CA SER A 53 -4.73 0.72 -2.54
C SER A 53 -5.90 -0.02 -1.91
N LYS A 54 -5.60 -0.85 -0.93
CA LYS A 54 -6.61 -1.65 -0.23
C LYS A 54 -6.32 -1.76 1.25
N VAL A 55 -7.39 -1.86 2.02
CA VAL A 55 -7.31 -2.17 3.44
C VAL A 55 -8.14 -3.42 3.69
N ILE A 56 -7.53 -4.40 4.34
CA ILE A 56 -8.11 -5.72 4.57
C ILE A 56 -8.12 -5.96 6.07
N ARG A 57 -9.31 -6.18 6.64
CA ARG A 57 -9.46 -6.61 8.02
C ARG A 57 -9.44 -8.14 8.06
N LEU A 58 -8.65 -8.70 8.97
CA LEU A 58 -8.52 -10.13 9.21
C LEU A 58 -9.25 -10.53 10.49
N ASP A 59 -9.76 -11.75 10.50
CA ASP A 59 -10.18 -12.41 11.74
C ASP A 59 -8.97 -12.98 12.52
N GLU A 60 -9.24 -13.61 13.65
CA GLU A 60 -8.22 -14.22 14.51
C GLU A 60 -7.43 -15.35 13.83
N ASN A 61 -8.01 -15.97 12.81
CA ASN A 61 -7.39 -17.05 12.04
C ASN A 61 -6.66 -16.55 10.77
N GLY A 62 -6.60 -15.22 10.57
CA GLY A 62 -5.98 -14.61 9.40
C GLY A 62 -6.83 -14.69 8.12
N ALA A 63 -8.12 -15.06 8.23
CA ALA A 63 -9.03 -15.01 7.10
C ALA A 63 -9.58 -13.58 6.91
N VAL A 64 -9.97 -13.27 5.66
CA VAL A 64 -10.53 -11.95 5.32
C VAL A 64 -11.91 -11.81 5.96
N ALA A 65 -12.02 -10.92 6.95
CA ALA A 65 -13.30 -10.56 7.57
C ALA A 65 -14.02 -9.45 6.79
N ASN A 66 -13.28 -8.46 6.30
CA ASN A 66 -13.81 -7.35 5.50
C ASN A 66 -12.68 -6.72 4.69
N PHE A 67 -13.01 -6.02 3.60
CA PHE A 67 -12.03 -5.25 2.85
C PHE A 67 -12.66 -4.05 2.16
N VAL A 68 -11.84 -3.09 1.85
CA VAL A 68 -12.18 -1.95 1.01
C VAL A 68 -10.99 -1.64 0.11
N MET A 69 -11.25 -1.23 -1.12
CA MET A 69 -10.19 -0.89 -2.06
C MET A 69 -10.51 0.39 -2.85
N ASN A 70 -9.45 1.01 -3.32
CA ASN A 70 -9.45 2.09 -4.28
C ASN A 70 -8.66 1.63 -5.51
N ASP A 71 -9.37 1.19 -6.53
CA ASP A 71 -8.82 0.64 -7.78
C ASP A 71 -9.15 1.51 -9.01
N LYS A 72 -9.90 2.60 -8.81
CA LYS A 72 -10.39 3.47 -9.91
C LYS A 72 -9.77 4.86 -9.93
N CYS A 73 -8.98 5.20 -8.91
CA CYS A 73 -8.42 6.54 -8.77
C CYS A 73 -6.96 6.45 -8.33
N ALA A 74 -6.05 7.04 -9.10
CA ALA A 74 -4.62 7.07 -8.79
C ALA A 74 -4.30 7.76 -7.45
N ALA A 75 -5.13 8.70 -7.02
CA ALA A 75 -4.96 9.38 -5.74
C ALA A 75 -4.91 8.37 -4.57
N GLY A 76 -3.84 8.39 -3.80
CA GLY A 76 -3.60 7.46 -2.70
C GLY A 76 -2.97 6.13 -3.13
N THR A 77 -2.29 6.09 -4.29
CA THR A 77 -1.54 4.95 -4.81
C THR A 77 -0.11 5.34 -5.14
N GLY A 78 0.74 4.37 -5.48
CA GLY A 78 2.12 4.61 -5.91
C GLY A 78 2.18 5.50 -7.17
N ARG A 79 1.25 5.38 -8.10
CA ARG A 79 1.15 6.24 -9.30
C ARG A 79 0.99 7.72 -8.97
N PHE A 80 0.24 8.04 -7.93
CA PHE A 80 0.13 9.42 -7.46
C PHE A 80 1.49 9.95 -7.00
N LEU A 81 2.20 9.18 -6.18
CA LEU A 81 3.53 9.56 -5.69
C LEU A 81 4.56 9.66 -6.83
N GLU A 82 4.55 8.70 -7.78
CA GLU A 82 5.43 8.75 -8.95
C GLU A 82 5.21 10.01 -9.79
N MET A 83 3.96 10.43 -9.98
CA MET A 83 3.66 11.63 -10.77
C MET A 83 4.11 12.88 -10.02
N MET A 84 3.85 12.98 -8.72
CA MET A 84 4.31 14.13 -7.92
C MET A 84 5.83 14.20 -7.86
N ALA A 85 6.52 13.06 -7.71
CA ALA A 85 7.97 13.01 -7.75
C ALA A 85 8.54 13.55 -9.07
N ARG A 86 7.95 13.16 -10.21
CA ARG A 86 8.32 13.71 -11.54
C ARG A 86 8.08 15.21 -11.64
N THR A 87 6.94 15.69 -11.16
CA THR A 87 6.60 17.13 -11.16
C THR A 87 7.59 17.94 -10.33
N MET A 88 8.13 17.33 -9.27
CA MET A 88 9.12 17.94 -8.36
C MET A 88 10.57 17.62 -8.77
N GLU A 89 10.79 16.98 -9.93
CA GLU A 89 12.12 16.59 -10.46
C GLU A 89 12.96 15.76 -9.47
N MET A 90 12.31 14.84 -8.74
CA MET A 90 12.95 13.96 -7.76
C MET A 90 12.61 12.50 -8.01
N ASP A 91 13.40 11.58 -7.47
CA ASP A 91 13.06 10.17 -7.43
C ASP A 91 12.24 9.81 -6.17
N LEU A 92 11.73 8.57 -6.12
CA LEU A 92 10.90 8.11 -4.99
C LEU A 92 11.68 7.96 -3.68
N ASP A 93 12.98 7.69 -3.74
CA ASP A 93 13.83 7.57 -2.56
C ASP A 93 14.10 8.96 -1.97
N GLN A 94 14.38 9.96 -2.81
CA GLN A 94 14.47 11.36 -2.40
C GLN A 94 13.16 11.85 -1.79
N MET A 95 12.02 11.54 -2.42
CA MET A 95 10.69 11.87 -1.88
C MET A 95 10.42 11.20 -0.52
N SER A 96 10.88 9.97 -0.34
CA SER A 96 10.73 9.23 0.92
C SER A 96 11.44 9.92 2.09
N GLU A 97 12.62 10.48 1.85
CA GLU A 97 13.41 11.16 2.89
C GLU A 97 12.94 12.60 3.11
N ALA A 98 12.60 13.33 2.03
CA ALA A 98 12.22 14.74 2.09
C ALA A 98 11.02 14.99 3.04
N GLY A 99 10.02 14.13 3.03
CA GLY A 99 8.84 14.28 3.90
C GLY A 99 9.08 14.06 5.39
N LEU A 100 10.30 13.73 5.81
CA LEU A 100 10.66 13.50 7.23
C LEU A 100 11.08 14.80 7.97
N THR A 101 11.50 15.83 7.23
CA THR A 101 12.18 17.03 7.78
C THR A 101 11.45 18.33 7.49
N TYR A 102 10.13 18.28 7.37
CA TYR A 102 9.29 19.46 7.11
C TYR A 102 9.33 20.49 8.25
N LYS A 103 9.15 21.78 7.89
CA LYS A 103 9.07 22.91 8.81
C LYS A 103 7.69 23.56 8.82
N GLU A 104 7.05 23.64 7.64
CA GLU A 104 5.71 24.19 7.47
C GLU A 104 4.71 23.06 7.20
N ASP A 105 3.61 23.03 7.93
CA ASP A 105 2.55 22.04 7.75
C ASP A 105 1.63 22.40 6.57
N ILE A 106 2.14 22.20 5.34
CA ILE A 106 1.37 22.43 4.12
C ILE A 106 0.25 21.40 3.99
N THR A 107 -0.90 21.85 3.49
CA THR A 107 -2.01 20.97 3.15
C THR A 107 -2.26 21.00 1.65
N ILE A 108 -2.18 19.84 1.00
CA ILE A 108 -2.62 19.65 -0.38
C ILE A 108 -4.13 19.44 -0.37
N SER A 109 -4.86 20.38 -0.94
CA SER A 109 -6.33 20.43 -0.85
C SER A 109 -7.01 19.42 -1.77
N SER A 110 -6.41 19.15 -2.92
CA SER A 110 -6.99 18.26 -3.92
C SER A 110 -6.47 16.83 -3.83
N MET A 111 -7.39 15.89 -3.82
CA MET A 111 -7.08 14.46 -3.96
C MET A 111 -7.06 13.99 -5.42
N CYS A 112 -7.61 14.76 -6.35
CA CYS A 112 -7.49 14.44 -7.76
C CYS A 112 -6.08 14.74 -8.23
N THR A 113 -5.42 13.77 -8.85
CA THR A 113 -4.02 13.83 -9.26
C THR A 113 -3.72 15.06 -10.13
N VAL A 114 -4.59 15.41 -11.07
CA VAL A 114 -4.42 16.56 -11.96
C VAL A 114 -4.45 17.89 -11.20
N PHE A 115 -5.38 18.04 -10.27
CA PHE A 115 -5.48 19.25 -9.46
C PHE A 115 -4.37 19.33 -8.41
N ALA A 116 -3.99 18.21 -7.81
CA ALA A 116 -2.87 18.15 -6.89
C ALA A 116 -1.55 18.53 -7.58
N GLU A 117 -1.34 18.10 -8.82
CA GLU A 117 -0.18 18.51 -9.63
C GLU A 117 -0.14 20.02 -9.83
N SER A 118 -1.26 20.64 -10.21
CA SER A 118 -1.36 22.08 -10.39
C SER A 118 -1.09 22.84 -9.07
N GLU A 119 -1.55 22.29 -7.94
CA GLU A 119 -1.31 22.86 -6.61
C GLU A 119 0.17 22.76 -6.23
N VAL A 120 0.84 21.63 -6.49
CA VAL A 120 2.28 21.44 -6.29
C VAL A 120 3.09 22.44 -7.13
N VAL A 121 2.78 22.57 -8.42
CA VAL A 121 3.44 23.57 -9.29
C VAL A 121 3.28 24.98 -8.74
N SER A 122 2.09 25.33 -8.23
CA SER A 122 1.84 26.64 -7.61
C SER A 122 2.67 26.85 -6.33
N LEU A 123 2.81 25.82 -5.49
CA LEU A 123 3.62 25.88 -4.27
C LEU A 123 5.12 26.03 -4.59
N ILE A 124 5.62 25.34 -5.61
CA ILE A 124 6.99 25.49 -6.11
C ILE A 124 7.21 26.94 -6.60
N ALA A 125 6.28 27.49 -7.38
CA ALA A 125 6.36 28.88 -7.86
C ALA A 125 6.31 29.91 -6.72
N GLN A 126 5.74 29.56 -5.57
CA GLN A 126 5.74 30.36 -4.35
C GLN A 126 7.02 30.17 -3.51
N ASN A 127 8.01 29.43 -4.00
CA ASN A 127 9.25 29.09 -3.31
C ASN A 127 9.02 28.37 -1.96
N LYS A 128 7.99 27.51 -1.87
CA LYS A 128 7.81 26.62 -0.72
C LYS A 128 8.89 25.54 -0.73
N GLU A 129 9.37 25.17 0.46
CA GLU A 129 10.39 24.14 0.61
C GLU A 129 9.87 22.78 0.10
N THR A 130 10.74 22.04 -0.56
CA THR A 130 10.42 20.72 -1.11
C THR A 130 9.90 19.76 -0.04
N ASP A 131 10.54 19.75 1.13
CA ASP A 131 10.19 18.88 2.27
C ASP A 131 8.77 19.15 2.77
N ASP A 132 8.36 20.43 2.80
CA ASP A 132 7.04 20.85 3.23
C ASP A 132 5.95 20.39 2.23
N ILE A 133 6.23 20.51 0.92
CA ILE A 133 5.32 20.05 -0.14
C ILE A 133 5.17 18.53 -0.07
N VAL A 134 6.28 17.79 0.04
CA VAL A 134 6.28 16.32 0.14
C VAL A 134 5.53 15.86 1.38
N HIS A 135 5.72 16.53 2.53
CA HIS A 135 4.93 16.24 3.73
C HIS A 135 3.43 16.45 3.49
N GLY A 136 3.02 17.52 2.82
CA GLY A 136 1.64 17.78 2.43
C GLY A 136 1.05 16.66 1.55
N LEU A 137 1.83 16.16 0.58
CA LEU A 137 1.45 15.02 -0.26
C LEU A 137 1.28 13.73 0.57
N ASN A 138 2.21 13.45 1.48
CA ASN A 138 2.11 12.30 2.38
C ASN A 138 0.86 12.38 3.27
N LYS A 139 0.54 13.56 3.80
CA LYS A 139 -0.69 13.80 4.57
C LYS A 139 -1.96 13.51 3.75
N ALA A 140 -1.99 13.90 2.49
CA ALA A 140 -3.12 13.66 1.61
C ALA A 140 -3.33 12.14 1.40
N VAL A 141 -2.26 11.39 1.08
CA VAL A 141 -2.32 9.93 0.93
C VAL A 141 -2.67 9.23 2.24
N ALA A 142 -2.02 9.61 3.35
CA ALA A 142 -2.29 9.04 4.67
C ALA A 142 -3.74 9.27 5.11
N SER A 143 -4.29 10.47 4.86
CA SER A 143 -5.69 10.78 5.20
C SER A 143 -6.68 9.90 4.45
N LYS A 144 -6.43 9.68 3.15
CA LYS A 144 -7.26 8.77 2.33
C LYS A 144 -7.16 7.33 2.82
N THR A 145 -5.96 6.87 3.11
CA THR A 145 -5.71 5.51 3.61
C THR A 145 -6.35 5.29 4.98
N ALA A 146 -6.21 6.24 5.89
CA ALA A 146 -6.86 6.18 7.21
C ALA A 146 -8.40 6.16 7.09
N ALA A 147 -8.98 6.90 6.13
CA ALA A 147 -10.40 6.84 5.86
C ALA A 147 -10.85 5.45 5.37
N LEU A 148 -10.04 4.77 4.53
CA LEU A 148 -10.29 3.38 4.14
C LEU A 148 -10.18 2.43 5.34
N ALA A 149 -9.17 2.60 6.20
CA ALA A 149 -8.99 1.81 7.42
C ALA A 149 -10.19 1.96 8.37
N LYS A 150 -10.68 3.18 8.57
CA LYS A 150 -11.90 3.43 9.34
C LYS A 150 -13.14 2.77 8.72
N ARG A 151 -13.28 2.86 7.40
CA ARG A 151 -14.43 2.30 6.66
C ARG A 151 -14.50 0.78 6.74
N VAL A 152 -13.36 0.08 6.76
CA VAL A 152 -13.31 -1.38 6.88
C VAL A 152 -13.53 -1.86 8.32
N GLY A 153 -13.51 -0.93 9.28
CA GLY A 153 -13.50 -1.25 10.71
C GLY A 153 -12.14 -1.81 11.13
N GLY A 154 -11.04 -1.15 10.69
CA GLY A 154 -9.69 -1.60 10.99
C GLY A 154 -9.44 -1.70 12.49
N GLU A 155 -8.78 -2.77 12.89
CA GLU A 155 -8.39 -3.08 14.25
C GLU A 155 -6.88 -2.92 14.41
N GLU A 156 -6.41 -2.63 15.62
CA GLU A 156 -4.97 -2.52 15.93
C GLU A 156 -4.18 -3.76 15.51
N ARG A 157 -2.86 -3.59 15.42
CA ARG A 157 -1.88 -4.47 14.79
C ARG A 157 -1.96 -4.38 13.27
N TYR A 158 -1.73 -3.17 12.81
CA TYR A 158 -1.66 -2.84 11.39
C TYR A 158 -0.34 -3.31 10.78
N MET A 159 -0.42 -3.88 9.59
CA MET A 159 0.73 -4.21 8.75
C MET A 159 0.61 -3.48 7.41
N MET A 160 1.68 -2.81 6.99
CA MET A 160 1.73 -2.18 5.67
C MET A 160 2.46 -3.07 4.67
N THR A 161 1.87 -3.22 3.49
CA THR A 161 2.39 -3.99 2.35
C THR A 161 2.36 -3.17 1.06
N GLY A 162 2.86 -3.73 -0.02
CA GLY A 162 2.98 -3.06 -1.31
C GLY A 162 4.26 -2.24 -1.44
N GLY A 163 4.54 -1.74 -2.65
CA GLY A 163 5.78 -1.02 -2.95
C GLY A 163 5.92 0.29 -2.18
N VAL A 164 4.80 0.93 -1.86
CA VAL A 164 4.76 2.23 -1.15
C VAL A 164 5.15 2.09 0.33
N SER A 165 5.17 0.89 0.90
CA SER A 165 5.69 0.64 2.26
C SER A 165 7.17 1.01 2.44
N LYS A 166 7.91 1.24 1.35
CA LYS A 166 9.29 1.74 1.37
C LYS A 166 9.39 3.25 1.59
N ASN A 167 8.30 4.00 1.40
CA ASN A 167 8.29 5.44 1.60
C ASN A 167 8.18 5.78 3.09
N LYS A 168 9.33 6.10 3.71
CA LYS A 168 9.44 6.36 5.15
C LYS A 168 8.61 7.56 5.61
N GLY A 169 8.60 8.64 4.81
CA GLY A 169 7.81 9.83 5.10
C GLY A 169 6.32 9.55 5.15
N LEU A 170 5.80 8.76 4.18
CA LEU A 170 4.41 8.35 4.17
C LEU A 170 4.08 7.39 5.32
N VAL A 171 4.95 6.41 5.58
CA VAL A 171 4.77 5.46 6.70
C VAL A 171 4.61 6.23 8.00
N LYS A 172 5.55 7.14 8.32
CA LYS A 172 5.51 7.97 9.52
C LYS A 172 4.20 8.79 9.61
N THR A 173 3.84 9.48 8.52
CA THR A 173 2.62 10.29 8.48
C THR A 173 1.34 9.44 8.66
N LEU A 174 1.35 8.21 8.14
CA LEU A 174 0.23 7.28 8.30
C LEU A 174 0.14 6.73 9.72
N GLU A 175 1.27 6.42 10.36
CA GLU A 175 1.34 6.04 11.78
C GLU A 175 0.78 7.13 12.69
N GLU A 176 1.18 8.38 12.47
CA GLU A 176 0.65 9.54 13.19
C GLU A 176 -0.86 9.68 13.00
N LYS A 177 -1.35 9.45 11.78
CA LYS A 177 -2.77 9.57 11.43
C LYS A 177 -3.63 8.45 12.03
N LEU A 178 -3.08 7.25 12.14
CA LEU A 178 -3.75 6.08 12.72
C LEU A 178 -3.60 6.01 14.25
N GLY A 179 -2.62 6.74 14.81
CA GLY A 179 -2.29 6.70 16.24
C GLY A 179 -1.64 5.39 16.67
N THR A 180 -1.00 4.66 15.75
CA THR A 180 -0.38 3.35 16.00
C THR A 180 0.81 3.12 15.08
N THR A 181 1.69 2.20 15.46
CA THR A 181 2.85 1.80 14.65
C THR A 181 2.45 0.76 13.61
N LEU A 182 3.04 0.87 12.42
CA LEU A 182 2.85 -0.07 11.32
C LEU A 182 3.94 -1.14 11.33
N VAL A 183 3.56 -2.40 11.27
CA VAL A 183 4.49 -3.49 11.01
C VAL A 183 4.83 -3.50 9.51
N ILE A 184 6.11 -3.44 9.19
CA ILE A 184 6.60 -3.52 7.81
C ILE A 184 7.63 -4.64 7.75
N SER A 185 7.33 -5.67 6.96
CA SER A 185 8.27 -6.77 6.70
C SER A 185 9.23 -6.38 5.56
N ASP A 186 10.44 -6.93 5.58
CA ASP A 186 11.35 -6.92 4.43
C ASP A 186 10.72 -7.53 3.16
N LYS A 187 9.71 -8.39 3.33
CA LYS A 187 8.93 -9.04 2.27
C LYS A 187 7.60 -8.34 1.97
N ALA A 188 7.37 -7.13 2.50
CA ALA A 188 6.11 -6.40 2.35
C ALA A 188 5.66 -6.29 0.87
N GLN A 189 6.59 -6.03 -0.06
CA GLN A 189 6.29 -5.93 -1.49
C GLN A 189 5.91 -7.28 -2.12
N LEU A 190 6.33 -8.40 -1.54
CA LEU A 190 6.09 -9.75 -2.02
C LEU A 190 4.94 -10.45 -1.28
N CYS A 191 4.25 -9.75 -0.38
CA CYS A 191 3.24 -10.33 0.51
C CYS A 191 2.15 -11.11 -0.25
N GLY A 192 1.61 -10.53 -1.33
CA GLY A 192 0.60 -11.20 -2.16
C GLY A 192 1.14 -12.46 -2.87
N ALA A 193 2.38 -12.42 -3.38
CA ALA A 193 3.03 -13.56 -4.01
C ALA A 193 3.30 -14.68 -2.98
N LEU A 194 3.74 -14.31 -1.78
CA LEU A 194 3.93 -15.24 -0.67
C LEU A 194 2.62 -15.96 -0.31
N GLY A 195 1.53 -15.22 -0.19
CA GLY A 195 0.21 -15.81 0.08
C GLY A 195 -0.25 -16.76 -1.03
N ALA A 196 -0.01 -16.42 -2.30
CA ALA A 196 -0.31 -17.30 -3.42
C ALA A 196 0.52 -18.60 -3.35
N ALA A 197 1.81 -18.50 -3.00
CA ALA A 197 2.69 -19.67 -2.82
C ALA A 197 2.22 -20.58 -1.66
N LEU A 198 1.80 -19.99 -0.54
CA LEU A 198 1.25 -20.75 0.59
C LEU A 198 0.00 -21.53 0.20
N PHE A 199 -0.91 -20.92 -0.58
CA PHE A 199 -2.07 -21.64 -1.11
C PHE A 199 -1.70 -22.76 -2.09
N ALA A 200 -0.65 -22.59 -2.88
CA ALA A 200 -0.14 -23.67 -3.73
C ALA A 200 0.39 -24.83 -2.90
N MET A 201 1.15 -24.56 -1.84
CA MET A 201 1.65 -25.60 -0.91
C MET A 201 0.52 -26.38 -0.24
N ASP A 202 -0.53 -25.70 0.23
CA ASP A 202 -1.69 -26.35 0.87
C ASP A 202 -2.41 -27.33 -0.06
N MET A 203 -2.30 -27.15 -1.39
CA MET A 203 -2.90 -28.07 -2.37
C MET A 203 -2.08 -29.32 -2.62
N VAL A 204 -0.75 -29.23 -2.51
CA VAL A 204 0.15 -30.39 -2.72
C VAL A 204 0.15 -31.32 -1.50
N GLN A 205 -0.17 -30.79 -0.32
CA GLN A 205 -0.18 -31.54 0.95
C GLN A 205 -1.50 -32.29 1.20
N LYS A 206 -2.51 -32.09 0.37
CA LYS A 206 -3.80 -32.84 0.39
C LYS A 206 -3.80 -33.95 -0.63
#